data_63aff9d7358cf6fb3dbab961bcfc82d0
#
_entry.id   63aff9d7358cf6fb3dbab961bcfc82d0
#
_cell.length_a   1.000
_cell.length_b   1.000
_cell.length_c   1.000
_cell.angle_alpha   90.00
_cell.angle_beta   90.00
_cell.angle_gamma   90.00
#
_symmetry.space_group_name_H-M   'P 1'
#
loop_
_entity.id
_entity.type
_entity.pdbx_description
1 polymer ?
#
loop_
_entity_poly.entity_id
_entity_poly.type
_entity_poly.pdbx_seq_one_letter_code
_entity_poly.pdbx_strand_id
1 'polypeptide(L)'
;AADLGALTALCARHDAVLVVDEAHSVWGPELTGAGPDGPLVVRVGTLSKTLGSQGGFVAGSQRVVDLLVNTARPFIFSTALSPSDAAAARAALAVLRSAEGDGLVRRLRAHTNRLAPDHPSPIVPLVVGDEADAVAASGALALAGYWVPAIRPPTVAPGTSRHRITCS
;
A
#
# COMPACT_ATOMS: atom_id res chain seq x y z
N ALA A 1 1.98 6.75 8.73
CA ALA A 1 1.48 7.15 7.41
C ALA A 1 1.99 8.55 7.08
N ALA A 2 2.16 8.88 5.79
CA ALA A 2 2.53 10.22 5.37
C ALA A 2 1.36 11.19 5.61
N ASP A 3 1.68 12.44 5.94
CA ASP A 3 0.69 13.53 6.01
C ASP A 3 0.39 14.01 4.59
N LEU A 4 -0.65 13.44 4.00
CA LEU A 4 -1.03 13.75 2.61
C LEU A 4 -1.52 15.19 2.45
N GLY A 5 -2.13 15.78 3.48
CA GLY A 5 -2.56 17.18 3.46
C GLY A 5 -1.37 18.14 3.36
N ALA A 6 -0.37 17.94 4.21
CA ALA A 6 0.87 18.72 4.17
C ALA A 6 1.62 18.55 2.84
N LEU A 7 1.68 17.32 2.30
CA LEU A 7 2.31 17.04 1.01
C LEU A 7 1.57 17.70 -0.16
N THR A 8 0.23 17.65 -0.15
CA THR A 8 -0.59 18.32 -1.16
C THR A 8 -0.35 19.83 -1.17
N ALA A 9 -0.35 20.46 0.02
CA ALA A 9 -0.06 21.88 0.15
C ALA A 9 1.38 22.24 -0.28
N LEU A 10 2.34 21.37 0.00
CA LEU A 10 3.72 21.55 -0.46
C LEU A 10 3.83 21.51 -1.97
N CYS A 11 3.23 20.49 -2.60
CA CYS A 11 3.22 20.34 -4.06
C CYS A 11 2.53 21.53 -4.75
N ALA A 12 1.42 22.02 -4.20
CA ALA A 12 0.75 23.21 -4.73
C ALA A 12 1.65 24.45 -4.72
N ARG A 13 2.41 24.67 -3.63
CA ARG A 13 3.32 25.82 -3.53
C ARG A 13 4.49 25.78 -4.51
N HIS A 14 4.90 24.61 -4.93
CA HIS A 14 6.08 24.39 -5.78
C HIS A 14 5.73 23.94 -7.19
N ASP A 15 4.46 24.01 -7.58
CA ASP A 15 3.98 23.53 -8.89
C ASP A 15 4.49 22.09 -9.20
N ALA A 16 4.46 21.24 -8.19
CA ALA A 16 4.99 19.89 -8.25
C ALA A 16 3.85 18.86 -8.37
N VAL A 17 4.15 17.73 -9.02
CA VAL A 17 3.25 16.58 -9.10
C VAL A 17 3.35 15.77 -7.82
N LEU A 18 2.21 15.43 -7.23
CA LEU A 18 2.12 14.50 -6.10
C LEU A 18 1.81 13.10 -6.61
N VAL A 19 2.76 12.18 -6.49
CA VAL A 19 2.53 10.75 -6.76
C VAL A 19 2.33 10.04 -5.42
N VAL A 20 1.15 9.43 -5.26
CA VAL A 20 0.78 8.68 -4.05
C VAL A 20 0.81 7.19 -4.34
N ASP A 21 1.75 6.46 -3.73
CA ASP A 21 1.79 5.00 -3.80
C ASP A 21 0.85 4.40 -2.74
N GLU A 22 -0.22 3.80 -3.21
CA GLU A 22 -1.26 3.15 -2.40
C GLU A 22 -1.19 1.62 -2.46
N ALA A 23 -0.03 1.05 -2.78
CA ALA A 23 0.12 -0.40 -2.90
C ALA A 23 -0.27 -1.17 -1.61
N HIS A 24 -0.13 -0.55 -0.44
CA HIS A 24 -0.56 -1.09 0.85
C HIS A 24 -1.82 -0.42 1.43
N SER A 25 -2.50 0.43 0.66
CA SER A 25 -3.67 1.19 1.09
C SER A 25 -4.67 1.28 -0.05
N VAL A 26 -5.38 0.20 -0.31
CA VAL A 26 -6.51 0.26 -1.25
C VAL A 26 -7.59 1.11 -0.61
N TRP A 27 -8.10 2.12 -1.33
CA TRP A 27 -9.02 3.12 -0.77
C TRP A 27 -8.35 4.04 0.24
N GLY A 28 -7.24 4.63 -0.15
CA GLY A 28 -6.60 5.68 0.63
C GLY A 28 -7.54 6.85 0.91
N PRO A 29 -7.20 7.67 1.90
CA PRO A 29 -8.03 8.80 2.29
C PRO A 29 -8.25 9.77 1.12
N GLU A 30 -9.35 10.49 1.17
CA GLU A 30 -9.55 11.65 0.29
C GLU A 30 -8.40 12.64 0.48
N LEU A 31 -7.91 13.17 -0.63
CA LEU A 31 -6.85 14.18 -0.60
C LEU A 31 -7.49 15.55 -0.50
N THR A 32 -7.46 16.12 0.70
CA THR A 32 -7.88 17.50 0.89
C THR A 32 -6.98 18.46 0.10
N GLY A 33 -7.58 19.38 -0.62
CA GLY A 33 -6.83 20.33 -1.48
C GLY A 33 -6.43 19.81 -2.85
N ALA A 34 -6.75 18.55 -3.18
CA ALA A 34 -6.65 18.04 -4.54
C ALA A 34 -7.95 18.37 -5.29
N GLY A 35 -7.93 19.41 -6.09
CA GLY A 35 -9.05 19.89 -6.89
C GLY A 35 -8.55 20.52 -8.18
N PRO A 36 -9.43 21.16 -8.97
CA PRO A 36 -9.03 21.78 -10.23
C PRO A 36 -7.90 22.82 -10.10
N ASP A 37 -7.85 23.50 -8.95
CA ASP A 37 -6.85 24.52 -8.61
C ASP A 37 -5.72 23.99 -7.71
N GLY A 38 -5.72 22.68 -7.41
CA GLY A 38 -4.72 22.02 -6.60
C GLY A 38 -3.56 21.45 -7.43
N PRO A 39 -2.59 20.80 -6.78
CA PRO A 39 -1.50 20.15 -7.50
C PRO A 39 -2.00 18.99 -8.34
N LEU A 40 -1.26 18.64 -9.38
CA LEU A 40 -1.52 17.44 -10.14
C LEU A 40 -1.25 16.22 -9.25
N VAL A 41 -2.29 15.41 -9.01
CA VAL A 41 -2.19 14.19 -8.19
C VAL A 41 -2.31 12.96 -9.07
N VAL A 42 -1.38 12.03 -8.89
CA VAL A 42 -1.37 10.71 -9.52
C VAL A 42 -1.36 9.65 -8.43
N ARG A 43 -2.34 8.77 -8.42
CA ARG A 43 -2.39 7.62 -7.51
C ARG A 43 -1.92 6.37 -8.24
N VAL A 44 -1.04 5.62 -7.61
CA VAL A 44 -0.57 4.33 -8.12
C VAL A 44 -0.89 3.24 -7.11
N GLY A 45 -1.28 2.08 -7.58
CA GLY A 45 -1.62 0.97 -6.70
C GLY A 45 -1.44 -0.38 -7.37
N THR A 46 -1.66 -1.43 -6.60
CA THR A 46 -1.53 -2.81 -7.06
C THR A 46 -2.82 -3.60 -6.87
N LEU A 47 -3.07 -4.51 -7.78
CA LEU A 47 -4.15 -5.50 -7.68
C LEU A 47 -3.70 -6.76 -6.93
N SER A 48 -2.38 -6.92 -6.67
CA SER A 48 -1.78 -8.17 -6.17
C SER A 48 -1.72 -8.30 -4.64
N LYS A 49 -2.19 -7.31 -3.90
CA LYS A 49 -2.23 -7.36 -2.42
C LYS A 49 -3.67 -7.53 -1.95
N THR A 50 -4.31 -6.50 -1.46
CA THR A 50 -5.68 -6.55 -0.90
C THR A 50 -6.71 -7.13 -1.88
N LEU A 51 -6.55 -6.88 -3.18
CA LEU A 51 -7.49 -7.39 -4.19
C LEU A 51 -7.19 -8.81 -4.65
N GLY A 52 -6.10 -9.45 -4.19
CA GLY A 52 -5.81 -10.87 -4.44
C GLY A 52 -5.71 -11.26 -5.91
N SER A 53 -5.34 -10.32 -6.79
CA SER A 53 -5.24 -10.54 -8.24
C SER A 53 -3.83 -10.25 -8.74
N GLN A 54 -3.64 -9.96 -10.01
CA GLN A 54 -2.37 -9.56 -10.59
C GLN A 54 -2.53 -8.21 -11.31
N GLY A 55 -1.43 -7.42 -11.33
CA GLY A 55 -1.36 -6.16 -12.05
C GLY A 55 -1.28 -4.94 -11.14
N GLY A 56 -1.33 -3.79 -11.77
CA GLY A 56 -1.32 -2.49 -11.11
C GLY A 56 -2.23 -1.51 -11.85
N PHE A 57 -2.43 -0.37 -11.24
CA PHE A 57 -3.21 0.70 -11.83
C PHE A 57 -2.58 2.06 -11.54
N VAL A 58 -2.86 2.99 -12.42
CA VAL A 58 -2.62 4.42 -12.21
C VAL A 58 -3.95 5.14 -12.36
N ALA A 59 -4.25 6.01 -11.41
CA ALA A 59 -5.44 6.85 -11.43
C ALA A 59 -5.03 8.32 -11.31
N GLY A 60 -5.66 9.17 -12.10
CA GLY A 60 -5.38 10.60 -12.15
C GLY A 60 -6.37 11.31 -13.07
N SER A 61 -6.09 12.58 -13.39
CA SER A 61 -6.88 13.31 -14.35
C SER A 61 -6.81 12.65 -15.75
N GLN A 62 -7.83 12.87 -16.58
CA GLN A 62 -7.85 12.35 -17.95
C GLN A 62 -6.58 12.71 -18.72
N ARG A 63 -6.08 13.93 -18.54
CA ARG A 63 -4.84 14.40 -19.16
C ARG A 63 -3.61 13.54 -18.78
N VAL A 64 -3.52 13.10 -17.52
CA VAL A 64 -2.47 12.18 -17.09
C VAL A 64 -2.64 10.81 -17.72
N VAL A 65 -3.86 10.29 -17.72
CA VAL A 65 -4.17 8.99 -18.34
C VAL A 65 -3.81 8.98 -19.81
N ASP A 66 -4.22 10.01 -20.56
CA ASP A 66 -3.91 10.16 -21.99
C ASP A 66 -2.41 10.25 -22.23
N LEU A 67 -1.69 10.99 -21.40
CA LEU A 67 -0.23 11.05 -21.48
C LEU A 67 0.40 9.67 -21.29
N LEU A 68 0.00 8.94 -20.26
CA LEU A 68 0.56 7.63 -19.95
C LEU A 68 0.26 6.59 -21.04
N VAL A 69 -0.96 6.56 -21.56
CA VAL A 69 -1.34 5.66 -22.65
C VAL A 69 -0.49 5.88 -23.91
N ASN A 70 -0.09 7.12 -24.16
CA ASN A 70 0.68 7.47 -25.36
C ASN A 70 2.20 7.48 -25.16
N THR A 71 2.70 7.53 -23.92
CA THR A 71 4.15 7.72 -23.70
C THR A 71 4.78 6.71 -22.73
N ALA A 72 3.99 6.03 -21.88
CA ALA A 72 4.51 5.11 -20.89
C ALA A 72 4.97 3.80 -21.56
N ARG A 73 6.27 3.69 -21.82
CA ARG A 73 6.88 2.51 -22.46
C ARG A 73 6.54 1.19 -21.77
N PRO A 74 6.55 1.08 -20.43
CA PRO A 74 6.16 -0.16 -19.75
C PRO A 74 4.70 -0.56 -19.99
N PHE A 75 3.81 0.39 -20.24
CA PHE A 75 2.42 0.14 -20.62
C PHE A 75 2.28 -0.27 -22.09
N ILE A 76 2.91 0.47 -23.00
CA ILE A 76 2.79 0.29 -24.46
C ILE A 76 3.38 -1.06 -24.90
N PHE A 77 4.54 -1.44 -24.33
CA PHE A 77 5.31 -2.63 -24.76
C PHE A 77 5.14 -3.84 -23.84
N SER A 78 4.17 -3.82 -22.95
CA SER A 78 3.80 -4.97 -22.10
C SER A 78 2.54 -5.65 -22.62
N THR A 79 2.46 -6.96 -22.37
CA THR A 79 1.22 -7.70 -22.57
C THR A 79 0.14 -7.19 -21.61
N ALA A 80 -1.06 -7.04 -22.11
CA ALA A 80 -2.20 -6.60 -21.32
C ALA A 80 -2.50 -7.55 -20.15
N LEU A 81 -3.08 -7.00 -19.08
CA LEU A 81 -3.60 -7.79 -17.97
C LEU A 81 -4.60 -8.83 -18.47
N SER A 82 -4.55 -10.05 -17.92
CA SER A 82 -5.49 -11.10 -18.31
C SER A 82 -6.93 -10.73 -17.93
N PRO A 83 -7.93 -11.10 -18.74
CA PRO A 83 -9.33 -10.87 -18.40
C PRO A 83 -9.75 -11.51 -17.08
N SER A 84 -9.18 -12.67 -16.72
CA SER A 84 -9.43 -13.37 -15.45
C SER A 84 -8.94 -12.55 -14.25
N ASP A 85 -7.73 -11.97 -14.33
CA ASP A 85 -7.20 -11.12 -13.27
C ASP A 85 -8.00 -9.83 -13.12
N ALA A 86 -8.40 -9.22 -14.24
CA ALA A 86 -9.27 -8.06 -14.20
C ALA A 86 -10.64 -8.37 -13.56
N ALA A 87 -11.22 -9.54 -13.88
CA ALA A 87 -12.48 -9.98 -13.30
C ALA A 87 -12.34 -10.28 -11.79
N ALA A 88 -11.25 -10.93 -11.38
CA ALA A 88 -10.96 -11.21 -9.97
C ALA A 88 -10.82 -9.91 -9.16
N ALA A 89 -10.04 -8.94 -9.66
CA ALA A 89 -9.90 -7.62 -9.03
C ALA A 89 -11.24 -6.88 -8.90
N ARG A 90 -12.09 -6.94 -9.94
CA ARG A 90 -13.44 -6.35 -9.88
C ARG A 90 -14.33 -7.01 -8.85
N ALA A 91 -14.28 -8.35 -8.74
CA ALA A 91 -15.05 -9.10 -7.74
C ALA A 91 -14.60 -8.74 -6.32
N ALA A 92 -13.29 -8.74 -6.06
CA ALA A 92 -12.72 -8.33 -4.78
C ALA A 92 -13.12 -6.88 -4.42
N LEU A 93 -13.11 -5.99 -5.40
CA LEU A 93 -13.54 -4.61 -5.23
C LEU A 93 -15.02 -4.50 -4.86
N ALA A 94 -15.87 -5.33 -5.45
CA ALA A 94 -17.29 -5.37 -5.11
C ALA A 94 -17.51 -5.86 -3.67
N VAL A 95 -16.75 -6.87 -3.22
CA VAL A 95 -16.76 -7.31 -1.82
C VAL A 95 -16.33 -6.19 -0.89
N LEU A 96 -15.22 -5.52 -1.17
CA LEU A 96 -14.74 -4.40 -0.33
C LEU A 96 -15.76 -3.28 -0.17
N ARG A 97 -16.62 -3.05 -1.18
CA ARG A 97 -17.67 -2.02 -1.19
C ARG A 97 -18.99 -2.49 -0.59
N SER A 98 -19.04 -3.66 0.00
CA SER A 98 -20.23 -4.26 0.57
C SER A 98 -20.18 -4.32 2.10
N ALA A 99 -21.30 -4.66 2.72
CA ALA A 99 -21.38 -4.91 4.17
C ALA A 99 -20.44 -6.05 4.62
N GLU A 100 -20.16 -7.02 3.74
CA GLU A 100 -19.17 -8.06 3.98
C GLU A 100 -17.77 -7.45 4.11
N GLY A 101 -17.37 -6.57 3.20
CA GLY A 101 -16.12 -5.84 3.24
C GLY A 101 -15.95 -5.04 4.53
N ASP A 102 -17.00 -4.34 4.98
CA ASP A 102 -17.00 -3.65 6.27
C ASP A 102 -16.75 -4.62 7.43
N GLY A 103 -17.34 -5.81 7.36
CA GLY A 103 -17.12 -6.88 8.33
C GLY A 103 -15.65 -7.36 8.36
N LEU A 104 -15.05 -7.55 7.18
CA LEU A 104 -13.65 -7.93 7.02
C LEU A 104 -12.71 -6.87 7.60
N VAL A 105 -12.94 -5.60 7.30
CA VAL A 105 -12.15 -4.48 7.82
C VAL A 105 -12.25 -4.38 9.36
N ARG A 106 -13.44 -4.56 9.93
CA ARG A 106 -13.61 -4.58 11.40
C ARG A 106 -12.83 -5.73 12.05
N ARG A 107 -12.87 -6.94 11.46
CA ARG A 107 -12.09 -8.09 11.96
C ARG A 107 -10.60 -7.82 11.88
N LEU A 108 -10.12 -7.31 10.76
CA LEU A 108 -8.71 -6.93 10.59
C LEU A 108 -8.25 -5.93 11.64
N ARG A 109 -9.04 -4.90 11.90
CA ARG A 109 -8.76 -3.91 12.96
C ARG A 109 -8.72 -4.55 14.34
N ALA A 110 -9.65 -5.46 14.65
CA ALA A 110 -9.66 -6.17 15.91
C ALA A 110 -8.37 -7.02 16.10
N HIS A 111 -7.91 -7.72 15.03
CA HIS A 111 -6.63 -8.45 15.09
C HIS A 111 -5.44 -7.51 15.27
N THR A 112 -5.39 -6.42 14.53
CA THR A 112 -4.30 -5.43 14.66
C THR A 112 -4.26 -4.85 16.08
N ASN A 113 -5.40 -4.48 16.65
CA ASN A 113 -5.50 -3.89 17.99
C ASN A 113 -5.06 -4.86 19.11
N ARG A 114 -5.14 -6.17 18.89
CA ARG A 114 -4.61 -7.16 19.86
C ARG A 114 -3.08 -7.15 19.94
N LEU A 115 -2.40 -6.79 18.85
CA LEU A 115 -0.94 -6.72 18.74
C LEU A 115 -0.42 -5.31 19.03
N ALA A 116 -1.10 -4.30 18.52
CA ALA A 116 -0.71 -2.91 18.64
C ALA A 116 -1.98 -2.04 18.72
N PRO A 117 -2.45 -1.73 19.93
CA PRO A 117 -3.62 -0.88 20.14
C PRO A 117 -3.48 0.44 19.38
N ASP A 118 -4.56 0.85 18.73
CA ASP A 118 -4.68 2.11 17.97
C ASP A 118 -3.68 2.28 16.81
N HIS A 119 -2.97 1.20 16.41
CA HIS A 119 -2.07 1.27 15.27
C HIS A 119 -2.87 1.47 13.97
N PRO A 120 -2.52 2.46 13.13
CA PRO A 120 -3.34 2.85 11.97
C PRO A 120 -3.29 1.87 10.79
N SER A 121 -2.40 0.89 10.82
CA SER A 121 -2.12 -0.03 9.71
C SER A 121 -2.14 -1.48 10.17
N PRO A 122 -2.59 -2.44 9.35
CA PRO A 122 -2.46 -3.86 9.63
C PRO A 122 -1.01 -4.36 9.51
N ILE A 123 -0.09 -3.51 9.08
CA ILE A 123 1.34 -3.80 9.04
C ILE A 123 1.98 -3.16 10.27
N VAL A 124 2.33 -4.00 11.26
CA VAL A 124 2.88 -3.56 12.55
C VAL A 124 4.39 -3.81 12.58
N PRO A 125 5.21 -2.74 12.64
CA PRO A 125 6.66 -2.88 12.80
C PRO A 125 7.00 -3.11 14.28
N LEU A 126 7.75 -4.17 14.57
CA LEU A 126 8.35 -4.41 15.88
C LEU A 126 9.86 -4.22 15.74
N VAL A 127 10.38 -3.09 16.23
CA VAL A 127 11.80 -2.74 16.14
C VAL A 127 12.59 -3.57 17.14
N VAL A 128 13.59 -4.31 16.66
CA VAL A 128 14.52 -5.13 17.44
C VAL A 128 15.86 -4.41 17.63
N GLY A 129 16.33 -3.72 16.56
CA GLY A 129 17.57 -2.96 16.55
C GLY A 129 18.67 -3.70 15.80
N ASP A 130 19.29 -4.69 16.43
CA ASP A 130 20.38 -5.47 15.85
C ASP A 130 19.90 -6.41 14.72
N GLU A 131 20.75 -6.63 13.72
CA GLU A 131 20.43 -7.47 12.57
C GLU A 131 20.44 -8.96 12.92
N ALA A 132 21.42 -9.40 13.70
CA ALA A 132 21.56 -10.79 14.07
C ALA A 132 20.42 -11.22 15.00
N ASP A 133 20.04 -10.36 15.94
CA ASP A 133 18.92 -10.59 16.86
C ASP A 133 17.59 -10.66 16.08
N ALA A 134 17.39 -9.79 15.10
CA ALA A 134 16.18 -9.82 14.27
C ALA A 134 16.09 -11.11 13.44
N VAL A 135 17.22 -11.60 12.90
CA VAL A 135 17.27 -12.87 12.16
C VAL A 135 17.04 -14.06 13.09
N ALA A 136 17.69 -14.08 14.25
CA ALA A 136 17.53 -15.16 15.24
C ALA A 136 16.08 -15.27 15.72
N ALA A 137 15.46 -14.12 16.04
CA ALA A 137 14.05 -14.08 16.44
C ALA A 137 13.10 -14.53 15.32
N SER A 138 13.37 -14.15 14.05
CA SER A 138 12.60 -14.63 12.90
C SER A 138 12.68 -16.15 12.75
N GLY A 139 13.88 -16.72 12.95
CA GLY A 139 14.09 -18.16 12.95
C GLY A 139 13.34 -18.89 14.07
N ALA A 140 13.38 -18.36 15.28
CA ALA A 140 12.64 -18.90 16.41
C ALA A 140 11.13 -18.86 16.21
N LEU A 141 10.60 -17.77 15.65
CA LEU A 141 9.18 -17.65 15.30
C LEU A 141 8.79 -18.67 14.21
N ALA A 142 9.63 -18.88 13.21
CA ALA A 142 9.38 -19.86 12.16
C ALA A 142 9.29 -21.29 12.71
N LEU A 143 10.17 -21.65 13.64
CA LEU A 143 10.13 -22.95 14.34
C LEU A 143 8.86 -23.11 15.20
N ALA A 144 8.32 -22.01 15.71
CA ALA A 144 7.05 -21.98 16.43
C ALA A 144 5.82 -21.92 15.50
N GLY A 145 6.01 -21.98 14.17
CA GLY A 145 4.93 -21.96 13.19
C GLY A 145 4.47 -20.57 12.73
N TYR A 146 5.20 -19.52 13.08
CA TYR A 146 4.86 -18.14 12.71
C TYR A 146 5.83 -17.59 11.66
N TRP A 147 5.30 -17.20 10.49
CA TRP A 147 6.10 -16.59 9.44
C TRP A 147 6.16 -15.07 9.62
N VAL A 148 7.22 -14.59 10.25
CA VAL A 148 7.45 -13.15 10.50
C VAL A 148 8.83 -12.76 10.00
N PRO A 149 8.93 -12.05 8.84
CA PRO A 149 10.22 -11.72 8.24
C PRO A 149 10.97 -10.65 9.04
N ALA A 150 12.30 -10.81 9.11
CA ALA A 150 13.21 -9.78 9.59
C ALA A 150 13.52 -8.79 8.46
N ILE A 151 13.26 -7.52 8.69
CA ILE A 151 13.61 -6.42 7.78
C ILE A 151 14.89 -5.77 8.31
N ARG A 152 15.92 -5.71 7.47
CA ARG A 152 17.28 -5.32 7.81
C ARG A 152 17.83 -4.29 6.84
N PRO A 153 18.96 -3.63 7.14
CA PRO A 153 19.69 -2.85 6.14
C PRO A 153 19.96 -3.67 4.85
N PRO A 154 19.95 -3.04 3.67
CA PRO A 154 19.76 -1.58 3.43
C PRO A 154 18.29 -1.13 3.40
N THR A 155 17.31 -2.03 3.59
CA THR A 155 15.87 -1.68 3.55
C THR A 155 15.47 -0.71 4.67
N VAL A 156 16.15 -0.79 5.80
CA VAL A 156 16.01 0.11 6.95
C VAL A 156 17.38 0.61 7.38
N ALA A 157 17.45 1.68 8.15
CA ALA A 157 18.70 2.22 8.66
C ALA A 157 19.40 1.21 9.61
N PRO A 158 20.75 1.18 9.68
CA PRO A 158 21.49 0.40 10.66
C PRO A 158 20.99 0.64 12.09
N GLY A 159 20.94 -0.41 12.91
CA GLY A 159 20.44 -0.34 14.29
C GLY A 159 18.92 -0.20 14.40
N THR A 160 18.17 -0.34 13.30
CA THR A 160 16.71 -0.27 13.28
C THR A 160 16.04 -1.49 12.64
N SER A 161 16.74 -2.62 12.64
CA SER A 161 16.20 -3.90 12.17
C SER A 161 14.92 -4.24 12.93
N ARG A 162 13.95 -4.82 12.23
CA ARG A 162 12.61 -5.02 12.77
C ARG A 162 11.91 -6.23 12.17
N HIS A 163 10.93 -6.73 12.89
CA HIS A 163 9.94 -7.62 12.31
C HIS A 163 8.82 -6.81 11.66
N ARG A 164 8.35 -7.26 10.51
CA ARG A 164 7.13 -6.75 9.86
C ARG A 164 6.01 -7.75 10.07
N ILE A 165 5.21 -7.52 11.08
CA ILE A 165 4.03 -8.34 11.37
C ILE A 165 2.90 -7.84 10.48
N THR A 166 2.30 -8.73 9.68
CA THR A 166 1.16 -8.41 8.82
C THR A 166 -0.06 -9.19 9.34
N CYS A 167 -1.09 -8.46 9.74
CA CYS A 167 -2.38 -9.04 10.14
C CYS A 167 -3.28 -9.25 8.91
N SER A 168 -4.05 -10.35 8.91
CA SER A 168 -5.04 -10.69 7.90
C SER A 168 -6.30 -11.31 8.53
#